data_2563d3895bd94a8f0b27e4cb5445c97f
#
_entry.id   2563d3895bd94a8f0b27e4cb5445c97f
#
_cell.length_a   1.000
_cell.length_b   1.000
_cell.length_c   1.000
_cell.angle_alpha   90.00
_cell.angle_beta   90.00
_cell.angle_gamma   90.00
#
_symmetry.space_group_name_H-M   'P 1'
#
loop_
_entity.id
_entity.type
_entity.pdbx_description
1 polymer ?
#
loop_
_entity_poly.entity_id
_entity_poly.type
_entity_poly.pdbx_seq_one_letter_code
_entity_poly.pdbx_strand_id
1 'polypeptide(L)'
;MKRLEISILVSCILLSGCTKEPVEMDVLSSHSATSGNWYELNIDVIADKDTVSDRDACSNEIIQHVLDNDFHSTRFSYDLSGYPNEVTVDVFTSEKNFKKGKTAYSFDYVTDFNTENIDIQNNIKDNPDEFEIQYK
;
A
#
# COMPACT_ATOMS: atom_id res chain seq x y z
N MET A 1 36.82 -59.37 -13.89
CA MET A 1 35.86 -58.49 -13.19
C MET A 1 35.85 -57.14 -13.85
N LYS A 2 34.83 -56.90 -14.64
CA LYS A 2 34.62 -55.59 -15.27
C LYS A 2 33.81 -54.71 -14.32
N ARG A 3 34.42 -53.64 -13.86
CA ARG A 3 33.70 -52.62 -13.08
C ARG A 3 32.87 -51.77 -14.06
N LEU A 4 31.58 -51.81 -13.92
CA LEU A 4 30.67 -50.94 -14.63
C LEU A 4 30.69 -49.58 -13.90
N GLU A 5 31.28 -48.59 -14.54
CA GLU A 5 31.14 -47.20 -14.07
C GLU A 5 29.84 -46.66 -14.61
N ILE A 6 28.89 -46.52 -13.71
CA ILE A 6 27.62 -45.83 -14.04
C ILE A 6 27.91 -44.35 -13.89
N SER A 7 28.10 -43.67 -15.03
CA SER A 7 28.19 -42.24 -15.11
C SER A 7 26.77 -41.67 -14.98
N ILE A 8 26.44 -41.21 -13.77
CA ILE A 8 25.19 -40.50 -13.55
C ILE A 8 25.37 -39.10 -14.10
N LEU A 9 24.82 -38.88 -15.29
CA LEU A 9 24.71 -37.56 -15.87
C LEU A 9 23.59 -36.80 -15.15
N VAL A 10 23.97 -36.02 -14.15
CA VAL A 10 23.04 -35.10 -13.50
C VAL A 10 22.76 -33.95 -14.46
N SER A 11 21.67 -34.07 -15.20
CA SER A 11 21.15 -32.99 -16.00
C SER A 11 20.58 -31.93 -15.07
N CYS A 12 21.36 -30.92 -14.78
CA CYS A 12 20.85 -29.69 -14.13
C CYS A 12 19.94 -28.98 -15.13
N ILE A 13 18.64 -29.25 -15.03
CA ILE A 13 17.64 -28.45 -15.70
C ILE A 13 17.61 -27.12 -14.96
N LEU A 14 18.35 -26.14 -15.46
CA LEU A 14 18.19 -24.75 -15.08
C LEU A 14 16.83 -24.30 -15.61
N LEU A 15 15.81 -24.44 -14.78
CA LEU A 15 14.55 -23.76 -15.00
C LEU A 15 14.80 -22.27 -14.77
N SER A 16 15.34 -21.59 -15.78
CA SER A 16 15.30 -20.15 -15.86
C SER A 16 13.85 -19.72 -16.14
N GLY A 17 12.97 -19.92 -15.16
CA GLY A 17 11.67 -19.29 -15.16
C GLY A 17 11.91 -17.81 -14.96
N CYS A 18 11.48 -16.98 -15.92
CA CYS A 18 11.30 -15.55 -15.68
C CYS A 18 10.16 -15.39 -14.68
N THR A 19 10.44 -15.61 -13.40
CA THR A 19 9.58 -15.15 -12.33
C THR A 19 9.80 -13.65 -12.25
N LYS A 20 8.81 -12.89 -12.76
CA LYS A 20 8.71 -11.49 -12.40
C LYS A 20 8.64 -11.47 -10.89
N GLU A 21 9.60 -10.81 -10.25
CA GLU A 21 9.52 -10.57 -8.81
C GLU A 21 8.18 -9.90 -8.51
N PRO A 22 7.43 -10.35 -7.49
CA PRO A 22 6.19 -9.70 -7.10
C PRO A 22 6.50 -8.24 -6.78
N VAL A 23 5.66 -7.33 -7.26
CA VAL A 23 5.79 -5.92 -6.94
C VAL A 23 5.53 -5.75 -5.45
N GLU A 24 6.52 -5.26 -4.72
CA GLU A 24 6.36 -4.92 -3.32
C GLU A 24 5.42 -3.73 -3.19
N MET A 25 4.48 -3.80 -2.24
CA MET A 25 3.61 -2.67 -1.92
C MET A 25 4.45 -1.51 -1.39
N ASP A 26 4.38 -0.37 -2.06
CA ASP A 26 5.15 0.81 -1.70
C ASP A 26 4.48 2.10 -2.16
N VAL A 27 4.92 3.21 -1.62
CA VAL A 27 4.44 4.53 -2.00
C VAL A 27 5.23 5.04 -3.20
N LEU A 28 4.51 5.42 -4.26
CA LEU A 28 5.08 6.04 -5.45
C LEU A 28 5.16 7.57 -5.34
N SER A 29 4.19 8.16 -4.67
CA SER A 29 4.08 9.60 -4.46
C SER A 29 3.26 9.88 -3.21
N SER A 30 3.61 10.92 -2.51
CA SER A 30 2.85 11.38 -1.34
C SER A 30 2.72 12.89 -1.34
N HIS A 31 1.56 13.36 -0.92
CA HIS A 31 1.29 14.77 -0.72
C HIS A 31 0.47 14.95 0.55
N SER A 32 0.88 15.87 1.39
CA SER A 32 0.15 16.21 2.59
C SER A 32 -0.36 17.64 2.53
N ALA A 33 -1.58 17.84 3.00
CA ALA A 33 -2.19 19.14 3.13
C ALA A 33 -2.66 19.34 4.57
N THR A 34 -2.38 20.50 5.12
CA THR A 34 -2.87 20.87 6.46
C THR A 34 -3.72 22.13 6.34
N SER A 35 -4.86 22.12 7.01
CA SER A 35 -5.75 23.26 7.14
C SER A 35 -6.12 23.43 8.61
N GLY A 36 -5.49 24.39 9.28
CA GLY A 36 -5.60 24.51 10.73
C GLY A 36 -5.01 23.29 11.42
N ASN A 37 -5.84 22.56 12.18
CA ASN A 37 -5.45 21.30 12.84
C ASN A 37 -5.83 20.06 12.04
N TRP A 38 -6.39 20.23 10.86
CA TRP A 38 -6.76 19.12 9.96
C TRP A 38 -5.60 18.73 9.08
N TYR A 39 -5.24 17.43 9.09
CA TYR A 39 -4.17 16.87 8.29
C TYR A 39 -4.71 15.81 7.34
N GLU A 40 -4.57 16.05 6.03
CA GLU A 40 -4.87 15.10 4.97
C GLU A 40 -3.58 14.51 4.40
N LEU A 41 -3.57 13.19 4.27
CA LEU A 41 -2.49 12.48 3.60
C LEU A 41 -3.02 11.88 2.29
N ASN A 42 -2.44 12.29 1.16
CA ASN A 42 -2.74 11.76 -0.16
C ASN A 42 -1.55 10.94 -0.64
N ILE A 43 -1.77 9.67 -0.96
CA ILE A 43 -0.72 8.77 -1.41
C ILE A 43 -1.12 8.00 -2.67
N ASP A 44 -0.14 7.80 -3.54
CA ASP A 44 -0.20 6.88 -4.66
C ASP A 44 0.61 5.64 -4.29
N VAL A 45 -0.03 4.48 -4.33
CA VAL A 45 0.54 3.20 -3.89
C VAL A 45 0.61 2.24 -5.06
N ILE A 46 1.75 1.57 -5.20
CA ILE A 46 1.89 0.42 -6.09
C ILE A 46 1.63 -0.87 -5.31
N ALA A 47 0.87 -1.78 -5.89
CA ALA A 47 0.63 -3.10 -5.36
C ALA A 47 0.50 -4.12 -6.51
N ASP A 48 0.87 -5.38 -6.25
CA ASP A 48 0.76 -6.46 -7.22
C ASP A 48 -0.70 -6.68 -7.64
N LYS A 49 -0.91 -7.09 -8.89
CA LYS A 49 -2.24 -7.44 -9.42
C LYS A 49 -2.97 -8.46 -8.57
N ASP A 50 -2.26 -9.47 -8.07
CA ASP A 50 -2.85 -10.51 -7.22
C ASP A 50 -3.32 -9.93 -5.88
N THR A 51 -2.54 -9.02 -5.31
CA THR A 51 -2.92 -8.30 -4.08
C THR A 51 -4.13 -7.40 -4.32
N VAL A 52 -4.15 -6.67 -5.43
CA VAL A 52 -5.24 -5.76 -5.82
C VAL A 52 -6.53 -6.51 -6.13
N SER A 53 -6.47 -7.77 -6.51
CA SER A 53 -7.65 -8.59 -6.81
C SER A 53 -8.59 -8.74 -5.62
N ASP A 54 -8.06 -8.72 -4.40
CA ASP A 54 -8.83 -8.58 -3.16
C ASP A 54 -8.72 -7.13 -2.66
N ARG A 55 -9.59 -6.29 -3.14
CA ARG A 55 -9.57 -4.85 -2.89
C ARG A 55 -9.64 -4.51 -1.40
N ASP A 56 -10.50 -5.19 -0.66
CA ASP A 56 -10.69 -4.91 0.77
C ASP A 56 -9.45 -5.30 1.58
N ALA A 57 -8.88 -6.47 1.33
CA ALA A 57 -7.64 -6.91 1.98
C ALA A 57 -6.47 -5.98 1.62
N CYS A 58 -6.34 -5.60 0.35
CA CYS A 58 -5.32 -4.69 -0.13
C CYS A 58 -5.43 -3.31 0.55
N SER A 59 -6.63 -2.75 0.63
CA SER A 59 -6.86 -1.45 1.25
C SER A 59 -6.54 -1.46 2.74
N ASN A 60 -6.93 -2.49 3.46
CA ASN A 60 -6.61 -2.64 4.87
C ASN A 60 -5.10 -2.79 5.11
N GLU A 61 -4.40 -3.51 4.24
CA GLU A 61 -2.93 -3.63 4.29
C GLU A 61 -2.25 -2.28 4.07
N ILE A 62 -2.73 -1.49 3.10
CA ILE A 62 -2.22 -0.13 2.86
C ILE A 62 -2.39 0.75 4.09
N ILE A 63 -3.57 0.75 4.71
CA ILE A 63 -3.82 1.54 5.92
C ILE A 63 -2.95 1.07 7.08
N GLN A 64 -2.71 -0.24 7.21
CA GLN A 64 -1.81 -0.76 8.23
C GLN A 64 -0.38 -0.26 8.03
N HIS A 65 0.12 -0.23 6.79
CA HIS A 65 1.43 0.36 6.49
C HIS A 65 1.49 1.87 6.76
N VAL A 66 0.40 2.58 6.50
CA VAL A 66 0.30 4.01 6.86
C VAL A 66 0.40 4.19 8.38
N LEU A 67 -0.31 3.37 9.15
CA LEU A 67 -0.28 3.42 10.62
C LEU A 67 1.09 3.05 11.19
N ASP A 68 1.70 1.99 10.68
CA ASP A 68 3.01 1.50 11.12
C ASP A 68 4.16 2.37 10.58
N ASN A 69 3.88 3.22 9.60
CA ASN A 69 4.86 4.09 8.95
C ASN A 69 6.07 3.33 8.42
N ASP A 70 5.82 2.20 7.77
CA ASP A 70 6.83 1.21 7.40
C ASP A 70 6.92 0.91 5.88
N PHE A 71 6.42 1.79 5.03
CA PHE A 71 6.68 1.71 3.60
C PHE A 71 8.19 1.81 3.33
N HIS A 72 8.66 1.10 2.33
CA HIS A 72 10.09 1.04 2.04
C HIS A 72 10.67 2.42 1.62
N SER A 73 10.00 3.11 0.72
CA SER A 73 10.52 4.35 0.11
C SER A 73 10.20 5.62 0.89
N THR A 74 9.27 5.57 1.84
CA THR A 74 8.73 6.77 2.48
C THR A 74 8.51 6.59 3.97
N ARG A 75 8.84 7.64 4.73
CA ARG A 75 8.46 7.80 6.14
C ARG A 75 7.68 9.09 6.29
N PHE A 76 6.51 9.02 6.90
CA PHE A 76 5.69 10.18 7.20
C PHE A 76 6.14 10.85 8.51
N SER A 77 6.05 12.16 8.59
CA SER A 77 6.53 12.93 9.74
C SER A 77 5.45 13.07 10.82
N TYR A 78 5.00 11.95 11.36
CA TYR A 78 3.95 11.92 12.40
C TYR A 78 4.37 12.54 13.74
N ASP A 79 5.67 12.61 13.98
CA ASP A 79 6.26 13.30 15.14
C ASP A 79 6.08 14.83 15.08
N LEU A 80 5.96 15.38 13.87
CA LEU A 80 5.77 16.81 13.64
C LEU A 80 4.31 17.20 13.46
N SER A 81 3.57 16.42 12.65
CA SER A 81 2.21 16.77 12.22
C SER A 81 1.13 15.94 12.91
N GLY A 82 1.52 14.93 13.69
CA GLY A 82 0.59 13.92 14.20
C GLY A 82 0.14 12.95 13.10
N TYR A 83 -0.76 12.04 13.46
CA TYR A 83 -1.36 11.13 12.49
C TYR A 83 -2.44 11.83 11.67
N PRO A 84 -2.65 11.41 10.41
CA PRO A 84 -3.67 12.05 9.56
C PRO A 84 -5.09 11.93 10.12
N ASN A 85 -5.91 12.91 9.79
CA ASN A 85 -7.35 12.90 10.02
C ASN A 85 -8.11 12.30 8.82
N GLU A 86 -7.45 12.21 7.67
CA GLU A 86 -7.98 11.65 6.44
C GLU A 86 -6.83 11.11 5.60
N VAL A 87 -7.04 9.95 4.98
CA VAL A 87 -6.09 9.37 4.02
C VAL A 87 -6.82 9.12 2.71
N THR A 88 -6.27 9.64 1.62
CA THR A 88 -6.74 9.39 0.26
C THR A 88 -5.71 8.57 -0.48
N VAL A 89 -6.13 7.48 -1.10
CA VAL A 89 -5.24 6.51 -1.74
C VAL A 89 -5.68 6.22 -3.16
N ASP A 90 -4.75 6.36 -4.10
CA ASP A 90 -4.85 5.85 -5.45
C ASP A 90 -3.93 4.64 -5.59
N VAL A 91 -4.47 3.51 -6.03
CA VAL A 91 -3.72 2.25 -6.15
C VAL A 91 -3.42 1.94 -7.61
N PHE A 92 -2.17 1.62 -7.89
CA PHE A 92 -1.65 1.27 -9.21
C PHE A 92 -1.01 -0.11 -9.18
N THR A 93 -1.11 -0.84 -10.28
CA THR A 93 -0.49 -2.18 -10.41
C THR A 93 0.89 -2.15 -11.07
N SER A 94 1.31 -1.01 -11.60
CA SER A 94 2.64 -0.81 -12.20
C SER A 94 3.03 0.66 -12.24
N GLU A 95 4.32 0.93 -12.30
CA GLU A 95 4.82 2.29 -12.53
C GLU A 95 4.36 2.87 -13.88
N LYS A 96 4.22 2.01 -14.88
CA LYS A 96 3.69 2.40 -16.19
C LYS A 96 2.28 2.93 -16.08
N ASN A 97 1.41 2.25 -15.35
CA ASN A 97 0.04 2.69 -15.12
C ASN A 97 -0.01 3.98 -14.29
N PHE A 98 0.87 4.11 -13.30
CA PHE A 98 1.02 5.34 -12.53
C PHE A 98 1.36 6.54 -13.43
N LYS A 99 2.36 6.40 -14.30
CA LYS A 99 2.76 7.46 -15.26
C LYS A 99 1.66 7.84 -16.23
N LYS A 100 0.75 6.90 -16.54
CA LYS A 100 -0.41 7.12 -17.42
C LYS A 100 -1.65 7.60 -16.67
N GLY A 101 -1.61 7.70 -15.35
CA GLY A 101 -2.77 8.04 -14.53
C GLY A 101 -3.86 6.96 -14.51
N LYS A 102 -3.49 5.69 -14.75
CA LYS A 102 -4.43 4.56 -14.76
C LYS A 102 -4.46 3.87 -13.40
N THR A 103 -5.38 4.30 -12.54
CA THR A 103 -5.61 3.66 -11.26
C THR A 103 -6.28 2.30 -11.41
N ALA A 104 -5.90 1.35 -10.56
CA ALA A 104 -6.62 0.10 -10.40
C ALA A 104 -7.92 0.34 -9.63
N TYR A 105 -7.83 1.08 -8.54
CA TYR A 105 -8.95 1.59 -7.75
C TYR A 105 -8.46 2.71 -6.83
N SER A 106 -9.40 3.46 -6.26
CA SER A 106 -9.12 4.53 -5.30
C SER A 106 -10.05 4.42 -4.09
N PHE A 107 -9.58 4.87 -2.95
CA PHE A 107 -10.39 4.94 -1.75
C PHE A 107 -9.97 6.07 -0.83
N ASP A 108 -10.89 6.47 0.03
CA ASP A 108 -10.65 7.36 1.15
C ASP A 108 -10.81 6.58 2.46
N TYR A 109 -9.95 6.86 3.41
CA TYR A 109 -10.06 6.39 4.79
C TYR A 109 -10.42 7.60 5.66
N VAL A 110 -11.69 7.67 6.04
CA VAL A 110 -12.30 8.87 6.60
C VAL A 110 -13.25 8.54 7.74
N THR A 111 -13.51 9.54 8.57
CA THR A 111 -14.59 9.50 9.55
C THR A 111 -15.91 9.96 8.92
N ASP A 112 -17.03 9.61 9.54
CA ASP A 112 -18.33 10.15 9.18
C ASP A 112 -18.44 11.61 9.64
N PHE A 113 -18.41 12.53 8.66
CA PHE A 113 -18.50 13.98 8.91
C PHE A 113 -19.91 14.49 9.26
N ASN A 114 -20.91 13.61 9.32
CA ASN A 114 -22.27 14.02 9.66
C ASN A 114 -22.51 14.26 11.15
N THR A 115 -21.48 14.11 11.99
CA THR A 115 -21.57 14.47 13.40
C THR A 115 -21.21 15.95 13.56
N GLU A 116 -22.10 16.72 14.19
CA GLU A 116 -21.91 18.14 14.51
C GLU A 116 -20.69 18.45 15.39
N ASN A 117 -20.01 17.42 15.83
CA ASN A 117 -18.77 17.48 16.58
C ASN A 117 -17.62 16.89 15.76
N ILE A 118 -17.09 17.66 14.83
CA ILE A 118 -15.79 17.35 14.25
C ILE A 118 -14.76 17.55 15.38
N ASP A 119 -14.48 16.48 16.10
CA ASP A 119 -13.35 16.48 17.00
C ASP A 119 -12.09 16.41 16.14
N ILE A 120 -11.45 17.57 15.96
CA ILE A 120 -10.17 17.69 15.23
C ILE A 120 -9.06 16.81 15.82
N GLN A 121 -9.29 16.19 16.95
CA GLN A 121 -8.38 15.22 17.54
C GLN A 121 -8.58 13.79 17.00
N ASN A 122 -9.66 13.55 16.27
CA ASN A 122 -9.88 12.25 15.64
C ASN A 122 -8.86 12.01 14.52
N ASN A 123 -7.94 11.12 14.77
CA ASN A 123 -6.96 10.69 13.82
C ASN A 123 -6.98 9.17 13.68
N ILE A 124 -6.40 8.67 12.61
CA ILE A 124 -6.45 7.24 12.24
C ILE A 124 -5.83 6.31 13.28
N LYS A 125 -4.93 6.81 14.12
CA LYS A 125 -4.25 6.01 15.15
C LYS A 125 -5.04 5.91 16.44
N ASP A 126 -5.52 7.07 16.94
CA ASP A 126 -6.13 7.14 18.28
C ASP A 126 -7.59 6.72 18.25
N ASN A 127 -8.27 6.90 17.12
CA ASN A 127 -9.69 6.61 16.97
C ASN A 127 -9.97 5.70 15.76
N PRO A 128 -9.33 4.51 15.66
CA PRO A 128 -9.46 3.66 14.47
C PRO A 128 -10.90 3.19 14.21
N ASP A 129 -11.72 3.08 15.24
CA ASP A 129 -13.11 2.64 15.12
C ASP A 129 -14.03 3.71 14.49
N GLU A 130 -13.57 4.96 14.43
CA GLU A 130 -14.30 6.08 13.82
C GLU A 130 -14.07 6.19 12.31
N PHE A 131 -13.12 5.44 11.76
CA PHE A 131 -12.71 5.51 10.35
C PHE A 131 -13.22 4.32 9.55
N GLU A 132 -13.57 4.58 8.31
CA GLU A 132 -14.00 3.56 7.35
C GLU A 132 -13.39 3.80 5.97
N ILE A 133 -13.25 2.72 5.21
CA ILE A 133 -12.81 2.76 3.82
C ILE A 133 -14.02 3.05 2.94
N GLN A 134 -13.92 4.11 2.14
CA GLN A 134 -14.92 4.50 1.15
C GLN A 134 -14.30 4.44 -0.24
N TYR A 135 -14.77 3.53 -1.08
CA TYR A 135 -14.31 3.41 -2.46
C TYR A 135 -14.93 4.47 -3.36
N LYS A 136 -14.15 4.91 -4.34
CA LYS A 136 -14.57 5.87 -5.38
C LYS A 136 -14.96 5.18 -6.66
#